data_e41c9dc5aa7806d00f9b3a3c61351100
#
_entry.id   e41c9dc5aa7806d00f9b3a3c61351100
#
_cell.length_a   1.000
_cell.length_b   1.000
_cell.length_c   1.000
_cell.angle_alpha   90.00
_cell.angle_beta   90.00
_cell.angle_gamma   90.00
#
_symmetry.space_group_name_H-M   'P 1'
#
loop_
_entity.id
_entity.type
_entity.pdbx_description
1 polymer ?
#
loop_
_entity_poly.entity_id
_entity_poly.type
_entity_poly.pdbx_seq_one_letter_code
_entity_poly.pdbx_strand_id
1 'polypeptide(L)'
;MQRLTQYCAFILLALLSTQAGAQATAAPVKIGYVNIVRIESESTIAKQSAEVLKKEFAPREAQLLEMQKQGNDLQADLEKNSATMPAADRAAKEKRFAAMAQQYQQMQRSLFEEVEARKRETFGGFVTEINAAIKTVAEAGKYDLIVQQAVYNAPQFDITEQVMKEIAKRTGGK
;
A
#
# COMPACT_ATOMS: atom_id res chain seq x y z
N MET A 1 16.12 60.07 60.94
CA MET A 1 16.65 58.78 60.45
C MET A 1 15.51 57.67 60.34
N GLN A 2 14.43 57.74 61.06
CA GLN A 2 13.37 56.76 61.03
C GLN A 2 12.46 56.78 59.79
N ARG A 3 12.35 57.85 59.07
CA ARG A 3 11.53 57.96 57.85
C ARG A 3 12.19 57.43 56.60
N LEU A 4 13.51 57.37 56.55
CA LEU A 4 14.26 56.88 55.39
C LEU A 4 14.21 55.35 55.32
N THR A 5 14.16 54.66 56.46
CA THR A 5 14.04 53.19 56.54
C THR A 5 12.67 52.65 56.12
N GLN A 6 11.62 53.45 56.30
CA GLN A 6 10.25 53.06 55.88
C GLN A 6 10.09 53.08 54.35
N TYR A 7 10.72 54.01 53.63
CA TYR A 7 10.64 54.08 52.15
C TYR A 7 11.46 52.98 51.51
N CYS A 8 12.60 52.58 52.09
CA CYS A 8 13.39 51.45 51.57
C CYS A 8 12.63 50.10 51.68
N ALA A 9 11.85 49.90 52.74
CA ALA A 9 11.06 48.67 52.90
C ALA A 9 9.89 48.57 51.92
N PHE A 10 9.27 49.69 51.51
CA PHE A 10 8.20 49.71 50.49
C PHE A 10 8.71 49.50 49.07
N ILE A 11 9.91 49.97 48.75
CA ILE A 11 10.53 49.79 47.42
C ILE A 11 11.03 48.38 47.21
N LEU A 12 11.47 47.67 48.25
CA LEU A 12 11.90 46.28 48.18
C LEU A 12 10.73 45.31 47.99
N LEU A 13 9.50 45.64 48.49
CA LEU A 13 8.31 44.81 48.36
C LEU A 13 7.66 44.91 46.94
N ALA A 14 7.89 46.00 46.23
CA ALA A 14 7.37 46.23 44.88
C ALA A 14 8.17 45.51 43.79
N LEU A 15 9.38 45.04 44.02
CA LEU A 15 10.25 44.35 43.08
C LEU A 15 10.03 42.82 43.04
N LEU A 16 9.22 42.25 43.91
CA LEU A 16 8.93 40.78 43.95
C LEU A 16 7.71 40.37 43.15
N SER A 17 6.99 41.27 42.49
CA SER A 17 5.69 40.93 41.86
C SER A 17 5.70 40.84 40.31
N THR A 18 6.84 40.76 39.63
CA THR A 18 6.92 40.68 38.16
C THR A 18 7.56 39.41 37.64
N GLN A 19 7.33 38.28 38.34
CA GLN A 19 7.51 36.97 37.72
C GLN A 19 6.15 36.36 37.39
N ALA A 20 5.28 37.06 36.70
CA ALA A 20 4.24 36.43 35.91
C ALA A 20 4.96 35.76 34.72
N GLY A 21 5.44 34.54 34.97
CA GLY A 21 6.00 33.70 33.90
C GLY A 21 4.98 33.62 32.78
N ALA A 22 5.31 34.20 31.63
CA ALA A 22 4.63 33.90 30.39
C ALA A 22 4.85 32.41 30.12
N GLN A 23 3.99 31.56 30.69
CA GLN A 23 3.79 30.21 30.21
C GLN A 23 3.24 30.40 28.78
N ALA A 24 4.13 30.40 27.81
CA ALA A 24 3.75 30.22 26.43
C ALA A 24 3.00 28.87 26.40
N THR A 25 1.68 28.92 26.44
CA THR A 25 0.83 27.76 26.18
C THR A 25 1.13 27.40 24.73
N ALA A 26 2.05 26.43 24.52
CA ALA A 26 2.28 25.86 23.22
C ALA A 26 0.91 25.45 22.66
N ALA A 27 0.56 25.96 21.51
CA ALA A 27 -0.67 25.56 20.85
C ALA A 27 -0.71 24.02 20.76
N PRO A 28 -1.84 23.38 21.04
CA PRO A 28 -1.94 21.93 20.99
C PRO A 28 -1.54 21.43 19.61
N VAL A 29 -0.51 20.59 19.56
CA VAL A 29 -0.03 19.96 18.30
C VAL A 29 -1.14 19.06 17.74
N LYS A 30 -1.55 19.31 16.52
CA LYS A 30 -2.57 18.53 15.84
C LYS A 30 -1.93 17.39 15.06
N ILE A 31 -2.16 16.17 15.52
CA ILE A 31 -1.60 14.95 14.91
C ILE A 31 -2.71 14.21 14.15
N GLY A 32 -2.38 13.71 12.96
CA GLY A 32 -3.23 12.78 12.21
C GLY A 32 -2.53 11.43 12.06
N TYR A 33 -3.31 10.34 12.08
CA TYR A 33 -2.84 8.99 11.77
C TYR A 33 -3.45 8.54 10.45
N VAL A 34 -2.64 7.92 9.59
CA VAL A 34 -3.08 7.37 8.29
C VAL A 34 -2.64 5.92 8.18
N ASN A 35 -3.60 5.03 7.97
CA ASN A 35 -3.36 3.61 7.72
C ASN A 35 -3.13 3.37 6.22
N ILE A 36 -1.86 3.32 5.83
CA ILE A 36 -1.48 3.10 4.41
C ILE A 36 -1.95 1.73 3.91
N VAL A 37 -1.81 0.67 4.72
CA VAL A 37 -2.24 -0.69 4.34
C VAL A 37 -3.74 -0.73 4.02
N ARG A 38 -4.53 -0.02 4.80
CA ARG A 38 -5.96 0.11 4.55
C ARG A 38 -6.24 0.89 3.26
N ILE A 39 -5.51 1.98 2.98
CA ILE A 39 -5.63 2.72 1.72
C ILE A 39 -5.28 1.83 0.52
N GLU A 40 -4.20 1.05 0.62
CA GLU A 40 -3.74 0.13 -0.43
C GLU A 40 -4.74 -0.99 -0.74
N SER A 41 -5.55 -1.40 0.24
CA SER A 41 -6.51 -2.50 0.05
C SER A 41 -7.94 -2.01 -0.27
N GLU A 42 -8.35 -0.87 0.27
CA GLU A 42 -9.75 -0.43 0.24
C GLU A 42 -10.03 0.74 -0.72
N SER A 43 -9.00 1.52 -1.08
CA SER A 43 -9.22 2.70 -1.94
C SER A 43 -9.74 2.33 -3.33
N THR A 44 -10.49 3.24 -3.94
CA THR A 44 -11.05 3.06 -5.28
C THR A 44 -9.96 2.81 -6.32
N ILE A 45 -8.83 3.53 -6.24
CA ILE A 45 -7.71 3.37 -7.18
C ILE A 45 -7.04 2.00 -7.03
N ALA A 46 -6.91 1.47 -5.80
CA ALA A 46 -6.36 0.14 -5.56
C ALA A 46 -7.23 -0.94 -6.20
N LYS A 47 -8.55 -0.85 -6.00
CA LYS A 47 -9.53 -1.78 -6.60
C LYS A 47 -9.53 -1.70 -8.13
N GLN A 48 -9.51 -0.50 -8.69
CA GLN A 48 -9.42 -0.30 -10.14
C GLN A 48 -8.12 -0.88 -10.71
N SER A 49 -6.98 -0.63 -10.06
CA SER A 49 -5.68 -1.17 -10.47
C SER A 49 -5.67 -2.70 -10.44
N ALA A 50 -6.24 -3.32 -9.41
CA ALA A 50 -6.36 -4.77 -9.32
C ALA A 50 -7.22 -5.35 -10.47
N GLU A 51 -8.34 -4.70 -10.80
CA GLU A 51 -9.20 -5.12 -11.92
C GLU A 51 -8.51 -4.95 -13.28
N VAL A 52 -7.74 -3.87 -13.46
CA VAL A 52 -6.95 -3.68 -14.69
C VAL A 52 -5.91 -4.78 -14.84
N LEU A 53 -5.13 -5.07 -13.79
CA LEU A 53 -4.14 -6.15 -13.79
C LEU A 53 -4.79 -7.51 -14.08
N LYS A 54 -5.89 -7.82 -13.43
CA LYS A 54 -6.62 -9.07 -13.65
C LYS A 54 -7.05 -9.21 -15.12
N LYS A 55 -7.59 -8.15 -15.72
CA LYS A 55 -7.98 -8.17 -17.14
C LYS A 55 -6.79 -8.29 -18.10
N GLU A 56 -5.69 -7.61 -17.78
CA GLU A 56 -4.46 -7.62 -18.58
C GLU A 56 -3.85 -9.03 -18.64
N PHE A 57 -3.82 -9.74 -17.50
CA PHE A 57 -3.18 -11.06 -17.39
C PHE A 57 -4.12 -12.25 -17.60
N ALA A 58 -5.45 -12.06 -17.58
CA ALA A 58 -6.43 -13.14 -17.78
C ALA A 58 -6.18 -13.99 -19.04
N PRO A 59 -5.81 -13.44 -20.23
CA PRO A 59 -5.54 -14.28 -21.39
C PRO A 59 -4.34 -15.22 -21.20
N ARG A 60 -3.31 -14.78 -20.49
CA ARG A 60 -2.12 -15.59 -20.21
C ARG A 60 -2.37 -16.65 -19.16
N GLU A 61 -3.17 -16.34 -18.14
CA GLU A 61 -3.64 -17.31 -17.16
C GLU A 61 -4.48 -18.41 -17.85
N ALA A 62 -5.36 -18.03 -18.77
CA ALA A 62 -6.13 -18.98 -19.56
C ALA A 62 -5.24 -19.87 -20.44
N GLN A 63 -4.17 -19.34 -21.05
CA GLN A 63 -3.21 -20.13 -21.81
C GLN A 63 -2.46 -21.14 -20.94
N LEU A 64 -2.05 -20.73 -19.71
CA LEU A 64 -1.44 -21.65 -18.76
C LEU A 64 -2.38 -22.78 -18.35
N LEU A 65 -3.64 -22.45 -18.06
CA LEU A 65 -4.66 -23.44 -17.70
C LEU A 65 -4.91 -24.45 -18.83
N GLU A 66 -4.99 -23.96 -20.08
CA GLU A 66 -5.16 -24.84 -21.25
C GLU A 66 -3.94 -25.73 -21.46
N MET A 67 -2.73 -25.19 -21.32
CA MET A 67 -1.50 -25.99 -21.41
C MET A 67 -1.41 -27.05 -20.32
N GLN A 68 -1.81 -26.73 -19.10
CA GLN A 68 -1.90 -27.67 -17.97
C GLN A 68 -2.88 -28.81 -18.30
N LYS A 69 -4.06 -28.47 -18.83
CA LYS A 69 -5.07 -29.46 -19.25
C LYS A 69 -4.52 -30.39 -20.33
N GLN A 70 -3.92 -29.83 -21.37
CA GLN A 70 -3.32 -30.63 -22.46
C GLN A 70 -2.19 -31.54 -21.94
N GLY A 71 -1.39 -31.07 -20.99
CA GLY A 71 -0.35 -31.86 -20.33
C GLY A 71 -0.96 -33.05 -19.56
N ASN A 72 -2.00 -32.79 -18.77
CA ASN A 72 -2.70 -33.82 -18.01
C ASN A 72 -3.36 -34.86 -18.94
N ASP A 73 -3.98 -34.42 -20.04
CA ASP A 73 -4.61 -35.30 -21.01
C ASP A 73 -3.57 -36.19 -21.71
N LEU A 74 -2.40 -35.62 -22.06
CA LEU A 74 -1.32 -36.38 -22.68
C LEU A 74 -0.67 -37.36 -21.70
N GLN A 75 -0.51 -36.99 -20.43
CA GLN A 75 -0.03 -37.87 -19.38
C GLN A 75 -1.00 -39.03 -19.16
N ALA A 76 -2.29 -38.77 -19.06
CA ALA A 76 -3.32 -39.80 -18.88
C ALA A 76 -3.37 -40.80 -20.07
N ASP A 77 -3.20 -40.29 -21.31
CA ASP A 77 -3.11 -41.13 -22.49
C ASP A 77 -1.86 -42.04 -22.49
N LEU A 78 -0.72 -41.52 -22.09
CA LEU A 78 0.51 -42.29 -21.93
C LEU A 78 0.33 -43.38 -20.86
N GLU A 79 -0.23 -43.05 -19.69
CA GLU A 79 -0.46 -44.00 -18.59
C GLU A 79 -1.40 -45.14 -19.02
N LYS A 80 -2.48 -44.80 -19.73
CA LYS A 80 -3.49 -45.75 -20.13
C LYS A 80 -3.07 -46.66 -21.29
N ASN A 81 -2.39 -46.10 -22.27
CA ASN A 81 -2.21 -46.75 -23.59
C ASN A 81 -0.75 -47.12 -23.90
N SER A 82 0.25 -46.78 -23.04
CA SER A 82 1.68 -47.03 -23.31
C SER A 82 2.03 -48.49 -23.61
N ALA A 83 1.34 -49.44 -22.98
CA ALA A 83 1.60 -50.87 -23.17
C ALA A 83 1.19 -51.38 -24.57
N THR A 84 0.19 -50.76 -25.20
CA THR A 84 -0.36 -51.17 -26.51
C THR A 84 0.06 -50.28 -27.65
N MET A 85 0.70 -49.12 -27.34
CA MET A 85 1.12 -48.12 -28.30
C MET A 85 2.42 -48.54 -29.02
N PRO A 86 2.55 -48.30 -30.33
CA PRO A 86 3.81 -48.46 -31.03
C PRO A 86 4.95 -47.68 -30.36
N ALA A 87 6.14 -48.25 -30.29
CA ALA A 87 7.27 -47.63 -29.58
C ALA A 87 7.63 -46.24 -30.10
N ALA A 88 7.49 -46.01 -31.42
CA ALA A 88 7.76 -44.69 -32.03
C ALA A 88 6.73 -43.64 -31.57
N ASP A 89 5.44 -43.99 -31.49
CA ASP A 89 4.37 -43.10 -31.06
C ASP A 89 4.49 -42.78 -29.57
N ARG A 90 4.85 -43.76 -28.75
CA ARG A 90 5.12 -43.56 -27.34
C ARG A 90 6.29 -42.56 -27.12
N ALA A 91 7.41 -42.79 -27.80
CA ALA A 91 8.56 -41.92 -27.71
C ALA A 91 8.24 -40.49 -28.15
N ALA A 92 7.45 -40.31 -29.22
CA ALA A 92 6.99 -39.02 -29.69
C ALA A 92 6.12 -38.28 -28.66
N LYS A 93 5.18 -39.00 -28.03
CA LYS A 93 4.30 -38.45 -26.98
C LYS A 93 5.07 -38.08 -25.72
N GLU A 94 6.00 -38.95 -25.26
CA GLU A 94 6.89 -38.65 -24.12
C GLU A 94 7.72 -37.40 -24.37
N LYS A 95 8.31 -37.27 -25.56
CA LYS A 95 9.05 -36.07 -25.95
C LYS A 95 8.16 -34.81 -25.97
N ARG A 96 6.93 -34.93 -26.50
CA ARG A 96 5.96 -33.83 -26.51
C ARG A 96 5.57 -33.43 -25.10
N PHE A 97 5.34 -34.38 -24.21
CA PHE A 97 5.01 -34.11 -22.80
C PHE A 97 6.14 -33.39 -22.09
N ALA A 98 7.40 -33.84 -22.26
CA ALA A 98 8.57 -33.20 -21.68
C ALA A 98 8.74 -31.75 -22.18
N ALA A 99 8.57 -31.52 -23.48
CA ALA A 99 8.65 -30.18 -24.07
C ALA A 99 7.52 -29.27 -23.53
N MET A 100 6.31 -29.79 -23.43
CA MET A 100 5.15 -29.03 -22.88
C MET A 100 5.35 -28.69 -21.40
N ALA A 101 5.88 -29.62 -20.60
CA ALA A 101 6.21 -29.37 -19.18
C ALA A 101 7.25 -28.25 -19.03
N GLN A 102 8.26 -28.26 -19.87
CA GLN A 102 9.29 -27.21 -19.88
C GLN A 102 8.70 -25.85 -20.29
N GLN A 103 7.88 -25.84 -21.34
CA GLN A 103 7.21 -24.60 -21.82
C GLN A 103 6.25 -24.04 -20.76
N TYR A 104 5.49 -24.90 -20.08
CA TYR A 104 4.62 -24.51 -18.97
C TYR A 104 5.39 -23.82 -17.86
N GLN A 105 6.51 -24.41 -17.42
CA GLN A 105 7.34 -23.82 -16.37
C GLN A 105 7.94 -22.47 -16.77
N GLN A 106 8.35 -22.32 -18.02
CA GLN A 106 8.85 -21.05 -18.54
C GLN A 106 7.76 -19.98 -18.57
N MET A 107 6.59 -20.31 -19.10
CA MET A 107 5.46 -19.40 -19.18
C MET A 107 4.98 -18.98 -17.79
N GLN A 108 4.93 -19.93 -16.83
CA GLN A 108 4.55 -19.65 -15.44
C GLN A 108 5.52 -18.66 -14.78
N ARG A 109 6.84 -18.85 -14.97
CA ARG A 109 7.85 -17.91 -14.43
C ARG A 109 7.74 -16.54 -15.07
N SER A 110 7.67 -16.47 -16.40
CA SER A 110 7.53 -15.21 -17.13
C SER A 110 6.27 -14.46 -16.70
N LEU A 111 5.13 -15.14 -16.58
CA LEU A 111 3.89 -14.53 -16.11
C LEU A 111 4.05 -13.97 -14.69
N PHE A 112 4.63 -14.72 -13.78
CA PHE A 112 4.87 -14.26 -12.41
C PHE A 112 5.76 -13.00 -12.38
N GLU A 113 6.88 -13.01 -13.12
CA GLU A 113 7.81 -11.88 -13.19
C GLU A 113 7.14 -10.62 -13.78
N GLU A 114 6.35 -10.79 -14.84
CA GLU A 114 5.63 -9.69 -15.47
C GLU A 114 4.53 -9.11 -14.56
N VAL A 115 3.76 -9.96 -13.88
CA VAL A 115 2.75 -9.52 -12.92
C VAL A 115 3.39 -8.74 -11.78
N GLU A 116 4.50 -9.24 -11.22
CA GLU A 116 5.22 -8.55 -10.15
C GLU A 116 5.87 -7.24 -10.63
N ALA A 117 6.38 -7.19 -11.84
CA ALA A 117 6.89 -5.95 -12.43
C ALA A 117 5.77 -4.92 -12.60
N ARG A 118 4.63 -5.35 -13.12
CA ARG A 118 3.47 -4.48 -13.36
C ARG A 118 2.84 -3.98 -12.06
N LYS A 119 2.78 -4.84 -11.04
CA LYS A 119 2.37 -4.42 -9.69
C LYS A 119 3.28 -3.34 -9.13
N ARG A 120 4.61 -3.50 -9.21
CA ARG A 120 5.56 -2.49 -8.71
C ARG A 120 5.42 -1.15 -9.44
N GLU A 121 5.25 -1.16 -10.76
CA GLU A 121 5.02 0.05 -11.55
C GLU A 121 3.74 0.77 -11.13
N THR A 122 2.64 0.03 -11.04
CA THR A 122 1.33 0.54 -10.61
C THR A 122 1.39 1.09 -9.19
N PHE A 123 2.09 0.38 -8.28
CA PHE A 123 2.26 0.79 -6.89
C PHE A 123 3.09 2.07 -6.75
N GLY A 124 4.14 2.24 -7.55
CA GLY A 124 4.95 3.48 -7.56
C GLY A 124 4.12 4.73 -7.86
N GLY A 125 3.24 4.66 -8.85
CA GLY A 125 2.29 5.73 -9.16
C GLY A 125 1.28 5.97 -8.03
N PHE A 126 0.81 4.90 -7.41
CA PHE A 126 -0.15 4.96 -6.31
C PHE A 126 0.40 5.63 -5.05
N VAL A 127 1.64 5.31 -4.66
CA VAL A 127 2.33 5.96 -3.52
C VAL A 127 2.42 7.47 -3.73
N THR A 128 2.69 7.91 -4.94
CA THR A 128 2.74 9.35 -5.28
C THR A 128 1.39 10.02 -5.04
N GLU A 129 0.30 9.39 -5.48
CA GLU A 129 -1.06 9.91 -5.26
C GLU A 129 -1.48 9.90 -3.79
N ILE A 130 -1.13 8.85 -3.05
CA ILE A 130 -1.37 8.78 -1.59
C ILE A 130 -0.67 9.96 -0.90
N ASN A 131 0.62 10.16 -1.16
CA ASN A 131 1.38 11.24 -0.53
C ASN A 131 0.83 12.63 -0.87
N ALA A 132 0.41 12.82 -2.11
CA ALA A 132 -0.23 14.09 -2.53
C ALA A 132 -1.59 14.31 -1.82
N ALA A 133 -2.41 13.27 -1.68
CA ALA A 133 -3.67 13.34 -0.96
C ALA A 133 -3.46 13.59 0.55
N ILE A 134 -2.49 12.91 1.17
CA ILE A 134 -2.12 13.14 2.58
C ILE A 134 -1.72 14.60 2.79
N LYS A 135 -0.87 15.14 1.91
CA LYS A 135 -0.44 16.55 1.97
C LYS A 135 -1.64 17.50 1.88
N THR A 136 -2.53 17.30 0.93
CA THR A 136 -3.74 18.12 0.77
C THR A 136 -4.61 18.09 2.02
N VAL A 137 -4.87 16.90 2.59
CA VAL A 137 -5.66 16.75 3.81
C VAL A 137 -4.97 17.39 5.02
N ALA A 138 -3.63 17.22 5.12
CA ALA A 138 -2.84 17.79 6.20
C ALA A 138 -2.91 19.33 6.20
N GLU A 139 -2.71 19.94 5.05
CA GLU A 139 -2.73 21.40 4.88
C GLU A 139 -4.15 21.96 5.15
N ALA A 140 -5.17 21.35 4.54
CA ALA A 140 -6.59 21.77 4.74
C ALA A 140 -7.03 21.62 6.19
N GLY A 141 -6.61 20.54 6.86
CA GLY A 141 -6.95 20.25 8.24
C GLY A 141 -6.05 20.92 9.26
N LYS A 142 -5.00 21.63 8.84
CA LYS A 142 -3.98 22.26 9.70
C LYS A 142 -3.37 21.25 10.68
N TYR A 143 -2.98 20.08 10.16
CA TYR A 143 -2.23 19.09 10.94
C TYR A 143 -0.75 19.48 10.97
N ASP A 144 -0.15 19.40 12.16
CA ASP A 144 1.29 19.67 12.37
C ASP A 144 2.13 18.43 12.06
N LEU A 145 1.54 17.23 12.23
CA LEU A 145 2.21 15.95 11.99
C LEU A 145 1.24 14.91 11.48
N ILE A 146 1.65 14.14 10.48
CA ILE A 146 0.96 12.92 10.03
C ILE A 146 1.85 11.71 10.30
N VAL A 147 1.27 10.69 10.96
CA VAL A 147 1.94 9.43 11.33
C VAL A 147 1.33 8.30 10.53
N GLN A 148 2.17 7.45 9.93
CA GLN A 148 1.73 6.29 9.12
C GLN A 148 1.81 4.97 9.88
N GLN A 149 2.66 4.90 10.90
CA GLN A 149 2.82 3.69 11.72
C GLN A 149 2.71 4.07 13.18
N ALA A 150 1.79 3.41 13.89
CA ALA A 150 1.61 3.56 15.32
C ALA A 150 1.26 2.20 15.93
N VAL A 151 1.80 1.92 17.10
CA VAL A 151 1.42 0.72 17.88
C VAL A 151 -0.04 0.83 18.36
N TYR A 152 -0.47 2.04 18.64
CA TYR A 152 -1.83 2.39 19.03
C TYR A 152 -2.16 3.81 18.56
N ASN A 153 -3.37 4.00 18.07
CA ASN A 153 -3.96 5.31 17.81
C ASN A 153 -5.40 5.34 18.29
N ALA A 154 -5.80 6.42 18.93
CA ALA A 154 -7.20 6.62 19.28
C ALA A 154 -7.99 7.04 18.02
N PRO A 155 -9.28 6.67 17.90
CA PRO A 155 -10.08 6.91 16.68
C PRO A 155 -10.13 8.37 16.20
N GLN A 156 -10.03 9.33 17.13
CA GLN A 156 -10.05 10.75 16.79
C GLN A 156 -8.83 11.22 15.97
N PHE A 157 -7.72 10.47 15.99
CA PHE A 157 -6.53 10.78 15.21
C PHE A 157 -6.56 10.15 13.81
N ASP A 158 -7.45 9.15 13.59
CA ASP A 158 -7.52 8.45 12.31
C ASP A 158 -8.19 9.32 11.24
N ILE A 159 -7.39 9.73 10.25
CA ILE A 159 -7.83 10.50 9.10
C ILE A 159 -7.81 9.70 7.80
N THR A 160 -7.65 8.38 7.87
CA THR A 160 -7.56 7.47 6.72
C THR A 160 -8.72 7.64 5.75
N GLU A 161 -9.96 7.73 6.27
CA GLU A 161 -11.15 7.97 5.45
C GLU A 161 -11.13 9.30 4.69
N GLN A 162 -10.58 10.36 5.33
CA GLN A 162 -10.46 11.67 4.68
C GLN A 162 -9.47 11.61 3.52
N VAL A 163 -8.34 10.90 3.72
CA VAL A 163 -7.33 10.68 2.69
C VAL A 163 -7.90 9.84 1.55
N MET A 164 -8.64 8.74 1.83
CA MET A 164 -9.29 7.93 0.79
C MET A 164 -10.29 8.72 -0.04
N LYS A 165 -11.08 9.59 0.59
CA LYS A 165 -12.00 10.49 -0.12
C LYS A 165 -11.25 11.49 -1.01
N GLU A 166 -10.12 12.00 -0.55
CA GLU A 166 -9.30 12.91 -1.34
C GLU A 166 -8.65 12.20 -2.54
N ILE A 167 -8.14 10.97 -2.35
CA ILE A 167 -7.66 10.12 -3.45
C ILE A 167 -8.77 9.92 -4.49
N ALA A 168 -9.99 9.57 -4.05
CA ALA A 168 -11.11 9.35 -4.96
C ALA A 168 -11.46 10.59 -5.78
N LYS A 169 -11.41 11.80 -5.19
CA LYS A 169 -11.64 13.07 -5.91
C LYS A 169 -10.56 13.31 -6.97
N ARG A 170 -9.28 13.05 -6.64
CA ARG A 170 -8.15 13.27 -7.53
C ARG A 170 -8.14 12.30 -8.71
N THR A 171 -8.59 11.08 -8.50
CA THR A 171 -8.58 10.00 -9.50
C THR A 171 -9.90 9.83 -10.25
N GLY A 172 -11.02 10.23 -9.67
CA GLY A 172 -12.36 10.15 -10.29
C GLY A 172 -12.72 11.30 -11.26
N GLY A 173 -11.84 12.28 -11.38
CA GLY A 173 -12.02 13.45 -12.27
C GLY A 173 -11.36 13.32 -13.65
N LYS A 174 -10.93 12.11 -14.04
CA LYS A 174 -10.37 11.83 -15.37
C LYS A 174 -11.25 10.88 -16.14
#